data_87993620c94349b1eae2dcb24e3d0d59
#
_entry.id   87993620c94349b1eae2dcb24e3d0d59
#
_cell.length_a   1.000
_cell.length_b   1.000
_cell.length_c   1.000
_cell.angle_alpha   90.00
_cell.angle_beta   90.00
_cell.angle_gamma   90.00
#
_symmetry.space_group_name_H-M   'P 1'
#
loop_
_entity.id
_entity.type
_entity.pdbx_description
1 polymer ?
#
loop_
_entity_poly.entity_id
_entity_poly.type
_entity_poly.pdbx_seq_one_letter_code
_entity_poly.pdbx_strand_id
1 'polypeptide(L)'
;MKPDIVRRYRHNPILTKAEIPYPVETVHNAAVVKHENEYIMLFRSHLRTGRSIIGLARSPDGFHFAADPEPFLIPAQDSPFAAYEEFGVEDPRVTRLEGEYIITYSAYSRNGVRIALAKTKDFSQVERVSLITEADYRNVVIFPEKFDGLYARLDRPHSEIAPWSIWISYSPDLCYCCLLYTSRCV
;
A
#
# COMPACT_ATOMS: atom_id res chain seq x y z
N MET A 1 -20.23 -26.16 17.64
CA MET A 1 -18.99 -25.39 17.36
C MET A 1 -19.21 -24.59 16.09
N LYS A 2 -19.05 -23.27 16.12
CA LYS A 2 -19.03 -22.48 14.88
C LYS A 2 -17.74 -22.86 14.11
N PRO A 3 -17.83 -23.14 12.80
CA PRO A 3 -16.60 -23.47 12.06
C PRO A 3 -15.65 -22.27 12.08
N ASP A 4 -14.36 -22.53 12.27
CA ASP A 4 -13.32 -21.50 12.13
C ASP A 4 -13.34 -20.97 10.71
N ILE A 5 -13.75 -19.73 10.54
CA ILE A 5 -13.83 -19.05 9.23
C ILE A 5 -12.42 -18.80 8.66
N VAL A 6 -11.42 -18.70 9.53
CA VAL A 6 -10.03 -18.43 9.16
C VAL A 6 -9.11 -19.50 9.76
N ARG A 7 -8.29 -20.10 8.92
CA ARG A 7 -7.20 -20.99 9.34
C ARG A 7 -5.87 -20.26 9.21
N ARG A 8 -5.10 -20.20 10.30
CA ARG A 8 -3.70 -19.75 10.23
C ARG A 8 -2.84 -20.83 9.59
N TYR A 9 -2.00 -20.41 8.64
CA TYR A 9 -0.99 -21.31 8.09
C TYR A 9 0.02 -21.67 9.18
N ARG A 10 0.32 -22.96 9.32
CA ARG A 10 1.14 -23.49 10.42
C ARG A 10 2.60 -23.01 10.40
N HIS A 11 3.08 -22.59 9.25
CA HIS A 11 4.45 -22.10 9.06
C HIS A 11 4.54 -20.56 8.99
N ASN A 12 3.53 -19.84 9.52
CA ASN A 12 3.66 -18.40 9.70
C ASN A 12 4.73 -18.07 10.77
N PRO A 13 5.50 -16.98 10.57
CA PRO A 13 5.46 -16.04 9.44
C PRO A 13 6.08 -16.63 8.17
N ILE A 14 5.51 -16.31 6.99
CA ILE A 14 5.96 -16.81 5.68
C ILE A 14 7.08 -15.97 5.05
N LEU A 15 7.42 -14.86 5.65
CA LEU A 15 8.55 -14.01 5.29
C LEU A 15 9.00 -13.24 6.54
N THR A 16 10.29 -13.26 6.82
CA THR A 16 10.91 -12.54 7.94
C THR A 16 12.09 -11.70 7.47
N LYS A 17 12.62 -10.84 8.33
CA LYS A 17 13.79 -10.03 7.99
C LYS A 17 15.04 -10.84 7.66
N ALA A 18 15.13 -12.08 8.12
CA ALA A 18 16.28 -12.94 7.85
C ALA A 18 16.36 -13.38 6.38
N GLU A 19 15.24 -13.33 5.67
CA GLU A 19 15.13 -13.74 4.26
C GLU A 19 15.24 -12.55 3.30
N ILE A 20 15.39 -11.32 3.84
CA ILE A 20 15.53 -10.12 3.01
C ILE A 20 17.02 -9.91 2.68
N PRO A 21 17.40 -9.80 1.38
CA PRO A 21 18.80 -9.73 0.97
C PRO A 21 19.48 -8.38 1.21
N TYR A 22 18.76 -7.38 1.72
CA TYR A 22 19.28 -6.06 2.09
C TYR A 22 18.98 -5.73 3.56
N PRO A 23 19.73 -4.80 4.19
CA PRO A 23 19.58 -4.51 5.63
C PRO A 23 18.22 -3.92 5.98
N VAL A 24 17.41 -4.66 6.75
CA VAL A 24 16.13 -4.21 7.31
C VAL A 24 15.97 -4.70 8.75
N GLU A 25 15.16 -4.00 9.53
CA GLU A 25 14.85 -4.36 10.91
C GLU A 25 13.49 -5.03 11.08
N THR A 26 12.57 -4.84 10.14
CA THR A 26 11.19 -5.35 10.23
C THR A 26 10.66 -5.80 8.88
N VAL A 27 9.68 -6.69 8.88
CA VAL A 27 8.84 -7.04 7.72
C VAL A 27 7.39 -7.09 8.20
N HIS A 28 6.52 -6.25 7.66
CA HIS A 28 5.12 -6.17 8.08
C HIS A 28 4.22 -5.44 7.06
N ASN A 29 2.92 -5.38 7.35
CA ASN A 29 1.91 -4.64 6.58
C ASN A 29 1.94 -4.92 5.07
N ALA A 30 1.95 -6.19 4.70
CA ALA A 30 2.04 -6.62 3.32
C ALA A 30 0.72 -6.44 2.56
N ALA A 31 0.83 -6.12 1.28
CA ALA A 31 -0.21 -6.27 0.27
C ALA A 31 0.18 -7.38 -0.70
N VAL A 32 -0.77 -8.25 -1.06
CA VAL A 32 -0.50 -9.37 -1.97
C VAL A 32 -1.46 -9.32 -3.13
N VAL A 33 -0.94 -9.54 -4.34
CA VAL A 33 -1.75 -9.63 -5.57
C VAL A 33 -1.23 -10.77 -6.44
N LYS A 34 -2.12 -11.34 -7.24
CA LYS A 34 -1.73 -12.32 -8.26
C LYS A 34 -1.33 -11.59 -9.54
N HIS A 35 -0.15 -11.87 -10.04
CA HIS A 35 0.37 -11.44 -11.33
C HIS A 35 0.72 -12.67 -12.16
N GLU A 36 0.02 -12.86 -13.29
CA GLU A 36 0.19 -14.04 -14.14
C GLU A 36 0.10 -15.35 -13.35
N ASN A 37 1.21 -16.08 -13.24
CA ASN A 37 1.31 -17.36 -12.57
C ASN A 37 1.96 -17.30 -11.18
N GLU A 38 2.22 -16.09 -10.67
CA GLU A 38 2.87 -15.87 -9.38
C GLU A 38 2.08 -14.94 -8.47
N TYR A 39 2.42 -14.94 -7.20
CA TYR A 39 1.94 -13.99 -6.20
C TYR A 39 3.04 -12.97 -5.92
N ILE A 40 2.68 -11.69 -6.00
CA ILE A 40 3.55 -10.56 -5.66
C ILE A 40 3.14 -10.05 -4.29
N MET A 41 4.10 -9.92 -3.40
CA MET A 41 3.94 -9.33 -2.07
C MET A 41 4.73 -8.03 -2.00
N LEU A 42 4.05 -6.90 -1.81
CA LEU A 42 4.67 -5.65 -1.41
C LEU A 42 4.60 -5.54 0.11
N PHE A 43 5.72 -5.34 0.79
CA PHE A 43 5.78 -5.30 2.24
C PHE A 43 6.55 -4.08 2.74
N ARG A 44 6.10 -3.54 3.87
CA ARG A 44 6.84 -2.48 4.57
C ARG A 44 8.01 -3.06 5.34
N SER A 45 9.13 -2.37 5.28
CA SER A 45 10.30 -2.60 6.14
C SER A 45 10.84 -1.31 6.72
N HIS A 46 11.44 -1.38 7.89
CA HIS A 46 12.23 -0.27 8.45
C HIS A 46 13.71 -0.51 8.22
N LEU A 47 14.41 0.54 7.82
CA LEU A 47 15.85 0.62 7.86
C LEU A 47 16.33 0.93 9.28
N ARG A 48 17.61 0.70 9.59
CA ARG A 48 18.22 1.08 10.88
C ARG A 48 18.13 2.59 11.18
N THR A 49 17.97 3.40 10.15
CA THR A 49 17.75 4.85 10.27
C THR A 49 16.35 5.23 10.74
N GLY A 50 15.44 4.26 10.89
CA GLY A 50 14.04 4.47 11.20
C GLY A 50 13.17 4.79 9.97
N ARG A 51 13.77 5.02 8.79
CA ARG A 51 13.00 5.24 7.56
C ARG A 51 12.34 3.97 7.07
N SER A 52 11.13 4.09 6.58
CA SER A 52 10.39 2.99 5.97
C SER A 52 10.63 2.91 4.46
N ILE A 53 10.68 1.68 3.96
CA ILE A 53 10.77 1.33 2.55
C ILE A 53 9.73 0.27 2.22
N ILE A 54 9.42 0.07 0.94
CA ILE A 54 8.59 -1.03 0.46
C ILE A 54 9.47 -2.02 -0.30
N GLY A 55 9.52 -3.25 0.21
CA GLY A 55 10.15 -4.38 -0.46
C GLY A 55 9.17 -5.13 -1.34
N LEU A 56 9.68 -6.00 -2.20
CA LEU A 56 8.92 -6.89 -3.05
C LEU A 56 9.41 -8.33 -2.86
N ALA A 57 8.46 -9.25 -2.81
CA ALA A 57 8.75 -10.68 -2.82
C ALA A 57 7.79 -11.41 -3.76
N ARG A 58 8.28 -12.51 -4.35
CA ARG A 58 7.56 -13.32 -5.34
C ARG A 58 7.35 -14.73 -4.84
N SER A 59 6.23 -15.33 -5.20
CA SER A 59 5.91 -16.70 -4.82
C SER A 59 5.10 -17.40 -5.90
N PRO A 60 5.42 -18.63 -6.27
CA PRO A 60 4.62 -19.43 -7.21
C PRO A 60 3.34 -19.97 -6.56
N ASP A 61 3.26 -20.08 -5.24
CA ASP A 61 2.20 -20.77 -4.53
C ASP A 61 1.50 -19.94 -3.42
N GLY A 62 1.99 -18.74 -3.16
CA GLY A 62 1.47 -17.84 -2.11
C GLY A 62 1.91 -18.19 -0.68
N PHE A 63 2.80 -19.18 -0.52
CA PHE A 63 3.32 -19.62 0.78
C PHE A 63 4.84 -19.47 0.89
N HIS A 64 5.56 -19.70 -0.20
CA HIS A 64 7.03 -19.62 -0.24
C HIS A 64 7.43 -18.38 -1.03
N PHE A 65 7.77 -17.32 -0.32
CA PHE A 65 8.15 -16.03 -0.90
C PHE A 65 9.67 -15.88 -0.92
N ALA A 66 10.20 -15.42 -2.06
CA ALA A 66 11.57 -14.98 -2.22
C ALA A 66 11.58 -13.46 -2.43
N ALA A 67 12.30 -12.73 -1.59
CA ALA A 67 12.43 -11.28 -1.74
C ALA A 67 13.35 -10.93 -2.91
N ASP A 68 12.99 -9.89 -3.64
CA ASP A 68 13.84 -9.32 -4.69
C ASP A 68 15.12 -8.73 -4.06
N PRO A 69 16.25 -8.67 -4.81
CA PRO A 69 17.54 -8.27 -4.28
C PRO A 69 17.63 -6.82 -3.80
N GLU A 70 16.70 -5.97 -4.26
CA GLU A 70 16.63 -4.55 -3.91
C GLU A 70 15.19 -4.16 -3.50
N PRO A 71 15.02 -3.10 -2.70
CA PRO A 71 13.70 -2.56 -2.38
C PRO A 71 12.96 -2.12 -3.65
N PHE A 72 11.67 -2.37 -3.69
CA PHE A 72 10.80 -1.96 -4.78
C PHE A 72 10.53 -0.46 -4.81
N LEU A 73 10.35 0.15 -3.64
CA LEU A 73 10.12 1.59 -3.52
C LEU A 73 10.85 2.12 -2.29
N ILE A 74 11.73 3.09 -2.52
CA ILE A 74 12.43 3.84 -1.49
C ILE A 74 11.98 5.31 -1.51
N PRO A 75 12.16 6.08 -0.42
CA PRO A 75 11.86 7.51 -0.42
C PRO A 75 12.55 8.24 -1.57
N ALA A 76 11.79 9.08 -2.26
CA ALA A 76 12.30 9.88 -3.37
C ALA A 76 13.41 10.83 -2.90
N GLN A 77 14.41 11.07 -3.76
CA GLN A 77 15.54 11.96 -3.46
C GLN A 77 15.37 13.33 -4.15
N ASP A 78 15.05 13.34 -5.45
CA ASP A 78 15.13 14.51 -6.31
C ASP A 78 13.83 14.80 -7.07
N SER A 79 12.67 14.50 -6.48
CA SER A 79 11.36 14.75 -7.10
C SER A 79 10.45 15.53 -6.16
N PRO A 80 9.32 16.04 -6.61
CA PRO A 80 8.31 16.65 -5.74
C PRO A 80 7.87 15.77 -4.56
N PHE A 81 8.00 14.44 -4.70
CA PHE A 81 7.68 13.49 -3.63
C PHE A 81 8.69 13.49 -2.48
N ALA A 82 9.92 13.94 -2.70
CA ALA A 82 10.98 13.94 -1.68
C ALA A 82 10.56 14.66 -0.39
N ALA A 83 9.84 15.79 -0.53
CA ALA A 83 9.35 16.56 0.60
C ALA A 83 8.24 15.85 1.41
N TYR A 84 7.62 14.82 0.85
CA TYR A 84 6.51 14.09 1.46
C TYR A 84 6.89 12.65 1.87
N GLU A 85 8.05 12.15 1.44
CA GLU A 85 8.58 10.83 1.75
C GLU A 85 9.82 10.87 2.66
N GLU A 86 10.10 12.01 3.28
CA GLU A 86 11.33 12.26 4.07
C GLU A 86 11.59 11.17 5.13
N PHE A 87 10.55 10.69 5.81
CA PHE A 87 10.64 9.68 6.86
C PHE A 87 10.32 8.27 6.36
N GLY A 88 9.80 8.13 5.16
CA GLY A 88 9.57 6.83 4.55
C GLY A 88 8.34 6.72 3.67
N VAL A 89 8.26 5.56 3.02
CA VAL A 89 7.11 5.07 2.26
C VAL A 89 6.57 3.83 2.97
N GLU A 90 5.26 3.82 3.28
CA GLU A 90 4.68 2.90 4.25
C GLU A 90 3.39 2.24 3.74
N ASP A 91 3.10 1.03 4.28
CA ASP A 91 1.81 0.37 4.24
C ASP A 91 1.18 0.29 2.83
N PRO A 92 1.84 -0.38 1.88
CA PRO A 92 1.36 -0.48 0.51
C PRO A 92 -0.01 -1.18 0.45
N ARG A 93 -0.84 -0.75 -0.50
CA ARG A 93 -2.01 -1.49 -0.96
C ARG A 93 -1.92 -1.58 -2.47
N VAL A 94 -2.31 -2.70 -3.04
CA VAL A 94 -2.23 -2.93 -4.47
C VAL A 94 -3.57 -3.43 -4.99
N THR A 95 -4.02 -2.82 -6.08
CA THR A 95 -5.26 -3.19 -6.78
C THR A 95 -4.98 -3.29 -8.27
N ARG A 96 -5.40 -4.38 -8.90
CA ARG A 96 -5.36 -4.49 -10.36
C ARG A 96 -6.56 -3.76 -10.94
N LEU A 97 -6.30 -2.78 -11.81
CA LEU A 97 -7.34 -1.92 -12.39
C LEU A 97 -6.93 -1.53 -13.81
N GLU A 98 -7.83 -1.72 -14.79
CA GLU A 98 -7.63 -1.32 -16.21
C GLU A 98 -6.32 -1.82 -16.82
N GLY A 99 -5.87 -3.03 -16.43
CA GLY A 99 -4.65 -3.64 -16.98
C GLY A 99 -3.34 -3.24 -16.30
N GLU A 100 -3.38 -2.33 -15.35
CA GLU A 100 -2.24 -1.91 -14.52
C GLU A 100 -2.46 -2.27 -13.05
N TYR A 101 -1.40 -2.23 -12.27
CA TYR A 101 -1.44 -2.35 -10.80
C TYR A 101 -1.32 -0.96 -10.21
N ILE A 102 -2.37 -0.54 -9.53
CA ILE A 102 -2.43 0.72 -8.81
C ILE A 102 -1.99 0.47 -7.37
N ILE A 103 -0.99 1.20 -6.93
CA ILE A 103 -0.40 1.08 -5.60
C ILE A 103 -0.68 2.36 -4.85
N THR A 104 -1.32 2.25 -3.69
CA THR A 104 -1.41 3.34 -2.73
C THR A 104 -0.48 3.06 -1.55
N TYR A 105 0.19 4.08 -1.06
CA TYR A 105 1.08 3.98 0.09
C TYR A 105 1.07 5.28 0.89
N SER A 106 1.44 5.19 2.16
CA SER A 106 1.60 6.36 3.01
C SER A 106 2.97 7.00 2.76
N ALA A 107 2.98 8.22 2.25
CA ALA A 107 4.14 9.08 2.15
C ALA A 107 4.27 9.84 3.48
N TYR A 108 5.33 9.57 4.26
CA TYR A 108 5.51 10.11 5.60
C TYR A 108 6.61 11.14 5.66
N SER A 109 6.28 12.32 6.16
CA SER A 109 7.21 13.45 6.27
C SER A 109 6.85 14.35 7.44
N ARG A 110 7.64 15.41 7.65
CA ARG A 110 7.31 16.49 8.58
C ARG A 110 6.02 17.24 8.26
N ASN A 111 5.53 17.11 7.03
CA ASN A 111 4.27 17.72 6.58
C ASN A 111 3.05 16.81 6.84
N GLY A 112 3.18 15.85 7.76
CA GLY A 112 2.17 14.83 8.06
C GLY A 112 2.27 13.61 7.14
N VAL A 113 1.27 12.74 7.21
CA VAL A 113 1.15 11.55 6.37
C VAL A 113 0.12 11.81 5.28
N ARG A 114 0.50 11.62 4.03
CA ARG A 114 -0.39 11.69 2.87
C ARG A 114 -0.39 10.36 2.14
N ILE A 115 -1.44 10.07 1.44
CA ILE A 115 -1.44 8.91 0.55
C ILE A 115 -0.93 9.31 -0.82
N ALA A 116 0.06 8.58 -1.27
CA ALA A 116 0.58 8.66 -2.61
C ALA A 116 0.03 7.51 -3.48
N LEU A 117 -0.14 7.81 -4.74
CA LEU A 117 -0.52 6.89 -5.80
C LEU A 117 0.71 6.60 -6.66
N ALA A 118 0.96 5.33 -6.89
CA ALA A 118 1.92 4.85 -7.86
C ALA A 118 1.28 3.77 -8.74
N LYS A 119 1.91 3.45 -9.85
CA LYS A 119 1.45 2.40 -10.76
C LYS A 119 2.62 1.58 -11.32
N THR A 120 2.32 0.36 -11.69
CA THR A 120 3.22 -0.55 -12.37
C THR A 120 2.44 -1.51 -13.28
N LYS A 121 3.10 -2.03 -14.31
CA LYS A 121 2.50 -3.05 -15.19
C LYS A 121 2.89 -4.47 -14.78
N ASP A 122 4.12 -4.63 -14.31
CA ASP A 122 4.77 -5.95 -14.15
C ASP A 122 5.68 -6.05 -12.91
N PHE A 123 5.66 -5.03 -12.06
CA PHE A 123 6.51 -4.92 -10.87
C PHE A 123 8.02 -4.86 -11.15
N SER A 124 8.44 -4.63 -12.38
CA SER A 124 9.84 -4.35 -12.72
C SER A 124 10.21 -2.89 -12.47
N GLN A 125 9.24 -1.99 -12.67
CA GLN A 125 9.38 -0.55 -12.44
C GLN A 125 8.12 0.00 -11.80
N VAL A 126 8.26 1.06 -11.03
CA VAL A 126 7.16 1.78 -10.39
C VAL A 126 7.20 3.25 -10.75
N GLU A 127 6.07 3.78 -11.20
CA GLU A 127 5.87 5.20 -11.51
C GLU A 127 5.04 5.85 -10.41
N ARG A 128 5.59 6.88 -9.73
CA ARG A 128 4.81 7.75 -8.86
C ARG A 128 3.91 8.66 -9.67
N VAL A 129 2.65 8.72 -9.31
CA VAL A 129 1.64 9.49 -10.06
C VAL A 129 1.33 10.80 -9.35
N SER A 130 0.80 10.73 -8.14
CA SER A 130 0.41 11.92 -7.37
C SER A 130 0.23 11.63 -5.87
N LEU A 131 0.13 12.69 -5.08
CA LEU A 131 -0.46 12.63 -3.74
C LEU A 131 -1.98 12.78 -3.89
N ILE A 132 -2.74 11.88 -3.30
CA ILE A 132 -4.19 11.78 -3.55
C ILE A 132 -5.04 12.10 -2.31
N THR A 133 -4.43 12.58 -1.23
CA THR A 133 -5.13 13.01 -0.02
C THR A 133 -4.48 14.26 0.57
N GLU A 134 -5.23 14.95 1.42
CA GLU A 134 -4.67 15.90 2.37
C GLU A 134 -3.81 15.20 3.43
N ALA A 135 -3.20 15.99 4.34
CA ALA A 135 -2.43 15.46 5.45
C ALA A 135 -3.30 14.61 6.40
N ASP A 136 -2.64 13.74 7.15
CA ASP A 136 -3.22 12.87 8.17
C ASP A 136 -4.25 11.87 7.65
N TYR A 137 -3.96 11.29 6.48
CA TYR A 137 -4.64 10.12 5.96
C TYR A 137 -3.75 8.88 6.06
N ARG A 138 -4.38 7.71 6.32
CA ARG A 138 -3.70 6.41 6.28
C ARG A 138 -4.56 5.34 5.60
N ASN A 139 -3.88 4.43 4.89
CA ASN A 139 -4.48 3.21 4.35
C ASN A 139 -5.67 3.46 3.42
N VAL A 140 -5.42 4.08 2.29
CA VAL A 140 -6.40 4.14 1.20
C VAL A 140 -6.36 2.85 0.38
N VAL A 141 -7.53 2.32 0.04
CA VAL A 141 -7.70 1.15 -0.83
C VAL A 141 -8.62 1.51 -1.98
N ILE A 142 -8.19 1.22 -3.20
CA ILE A 142 -8.96 1.45 -4.43
C ILE A 142 -9.71 0.18 -4.79
N PHE A 143 -10.99 0.31 -5.19
CA PHE A 143 -11.78 -0.81 -5.69
C PHE A 143 -11.26 -1.26 -7.07
N PRO A 144 -11.38 -2.56 -7.42
CA PRO A 144 -10.87 -3.10 -8.68
C PRO A 144 -11.74 -2.80 -9.90
N GLU A 145 -12.80 -2.02 -9.72
CA GLU A 145 -13.76 -1.65 -10.77
C GLU A 145 -14.30 -0.24 -10.55
N LYS A 146 -14.86 0.33 -11.61
CA LYS A 146 -15.59 1.60 -11.55
C LYS A 146 -17.06 1.37 -11.20
N PHE A 147 -17.63 2.34 -10.49
CA PHE A 147 -19.06 2.42 -10.15
C PHE A 147 -19.63 3.66 -10.85
N ASP A 148 -20.60 3.48 -11.71
CA ASP A 148 -21.21 4.54 -12.53
C ASP A 148 -20.17 5.42 -13.27
N GLY A 149 -19.10 4.78 -13.78
CA GLY A 149 -18.03 5.44 -14.49
C GLY A 149 -16.97 6.12 -13.60
N LEU A 150 -17.11 6.09 -12.28
CA LEU A 150 -16.18 6.66 -11.32
C LEU A 150 -15.36 5.57 -10.63
N TYR A 151 -14.10 5.88 -10.36
CA TYR A 151 -13.27 5.10 -9.45
C TYR A 151 -13.75 5.31 -8.02
N ALA A 152 -13.84 4.23 -7.25
CA ALA A 152 -14.18 4.28 -5.84
C ALA A 152 -12.98 3.86 -4.99
N ARG A 153 -12.87 4.44 -3.79
CA ARG A 153 -11.85 4.06 -2.82
C ARG A 153 -12.38 4.15 -1.39
N LEU A 154 -11.77 3.39 -0.51
CA LEU A 154 -11.96 3.51 0.94
C LEU A 154 -10.84 4.38 1.51
N ASP A 155 -11.21 5.40 2.25
CA ASP A 155 -10.33 6.35 2.89
C ASP A 155 -10.39 6.21 4.41
N ARG A 156 -9.26 6.39 5.08
CA ARG A 156 -9.18 6.46 6.53
C ARG A 156 -8.46 7.75 6.96
N PRO A 157 -9.17 8.89 7.02
CA PRO A 157 -8.63 10.10 7.61
C PRO A 157 -8.34 9.86 9.09
N HIS A 158 -7.21 10.37 9.55
CA HIS A 158 -6.80 10.32 10.94
C HIS A 158 -7.08 11.70 11.56
N SER A 159 -8.19 11.83 12.27
CA SER A 159 -8.56 13.06 12.96
C SER A 159 -8.58 12.84 14.47
N GLU A 160 -8.00 13.75 15.22
CA GLU A 160 -8.08 13.75 16.69
C GLU A 160 -9.47 14.16 17.21
N ILE A 161 -10.27 14.83 16.36
CA ILE A 161 -11.56 15.46 16.76
C ILE A 161 -12.75 14.54 16.47
N ALA A 162 -12.67 13.63 15.53
CA ALA A 162 -13.77 12.75 15.15
C ALA A 162 -13.41 11.27 15.37
N PRO A 163 -14.39 10.40 15.63
CA PRO A 163 -14.11 8.96 15.69
C PRO A 163 -13.50 8.51 14.36
N TRP A 164 -12.49 7.69 14.45
CA TRP A 164 -11.85 7.09 13.27
C TRP A 164 -12.88 6.28 12.50
N SER A 165 -13.09 6.67 11.25
CA SER A 165 -14.11 6.09 10.38
C SER A 165 -13.47 5.72 9.05
N ILE A 166 -14.05 4.73 8.40
CA ILE A 166 -13.75 4.42 7.00
C ILE A 166 -14.76 5.17 6.15
N TRP A 167 -14.27 5.91 5.19
CA TRP A 167 -15.05 6.71 4.25
C TRP A 167 -14.98 6.08 2.87
N ILE A 168 -16.02 6.26 2.07
CA ILE A 168 -15.96 6.00 0.65
C ILE A 168 -15.88 7.32 -0.11
N SER A 169 -15.03 7.37 -1.10
CA SER A 169 -14.92 8.52 -2.00
C SER A 169 -14.87 8.07 -3.45
N TYR A 170 -15.25 8.97 -4.34
CA TYR A 170 -15.33 8.70 -5.77
C TYR A 170 -14.49 9.73 -6.53
N SER A 171 -13.91 9.30 -7.66
CA SER A 171 -13.01 10.11 -8.47
C SER A 171 -13.17 9.77 -9.95
N PRO A 172 -13.12 10.76 -10.84
CA PRO A 172 -13.07 10.51 -12.28
C PRO A 172 -11.69 10.01 -12.75
N ASP A 173 -10.61 10.29 -12.01
CA ASP A 173 -9.22 10.12 -12.47
C ASP A 173 -8.26 9.55 -11.42
N LEU A 174 -8.74 9.08 -10.28
CA LEU A 174 -7.99 8.61 -9.11
C LEU A 174 -7.20 9.70 -8.34
N CYS A 175 -6.98 10.85 -8.91
CA CYS A 175 -6.18 11.93 -8.31
C CYS A 175 -7.04 12.90 -7.51
N TYR A 176 -8.19 13.29 -8.06
CA TYR A 176 -9.12 14.22 -7.44
C TYR A 176 -10.37 13.48 -6.95
N CYS A 177 -10.53 13.35 -5.66
CA CYS A 177 -11.68 12.69 -5.06
C CYS A 177 -12.64 13.68 -4.41
N CYS A 178 -13.92 13.57 -4.75
CA CYS A 178 -14.99 14.16 -3.96
C CYS A 178 -15.36 13.20 -2.82
N LEU A 179 -15.24 13.66 -1.59
CA LEU A 179 -15.77 12.94 -0.42
C LEU A 179 -17.29 12.98 -0.48
N LEU A 180 -17.91 11.88 -0.89
CA LEU A 180 -19.31 11.67 -0.65
C LEU A 180 -19.45 11.05 0.74
N TYR A 181 -20.12 11.79 1.61
CA TYR A 181 -20.46 11.40 2.97
C TYR A 181 -21.22 10.08 2.95
N THR A 182 -20.69 9.03 3.54
CA THR A 182 -21.48 7.84 3.82
C THR A 182 -21.56 7.66 5.33
N SER A 183 -22.79 7.44 5.79
CA SER A 183 -23.12 7.08 7.15
C SER A 183 -22.25 5.93 7.66
N ARG A 184 -21.87 6.00 8.94
CA ARG A 184 -21.09 5.04 9.71
C ARG A 184 -21.30 3.60 9.25
N CYS A 185 -20.18 2.89 8.94
CA CYS A 185 -20.19 1.44 9.05
C CYS A 185 -20.43 1.09 10.53
N VAL A 186 -21.56 0.46 10.78
CA VAL A 186 -21.91 -0.12 12.08
C VAL A 186 -21.18 -1.44 12.26
#